data_2b0f9e1bce09641dd678309039cdb93a
#
_entry.id   2b0f9e1bce09641dd678309039cdb93a
#
_cell.length_a   1.000
_cell.length_b   1.000
_cell.length_c   1.000
_cell.angle_alpha   90.00
_cell.angle_beta   90.00
_cell.angle_gamma   90.00
#
_symmetry.space_group_name_H-M   'P 1'
#
loop_
_entity.id
_entity.type
_entity.pdbx_description
1 polymer ?
#
loop_
_entity_poly.entity_id
_entity_poly.type
_entity_poly.pdbx_seq_one_letter_code
_entity_poly.pdbx_strand_id
1 'polypeptide(L)'
;MRAFDYIPAKTVDEAVALLSEKGEQARPLSGGTDLIVMVRENRRQLELMVDVKDIPETNVLSYAPGTGLNLGAAVPCYKVYADDAICAAYPGLIDAAKIIGGTAIQGRASVGGNLCNASPAADTIPPLIVLEAICVIAGPNGTREVPVHQFCTGPGRTVLERGEFLVSFKIPPAEENSSSYYLRFIPRNEMDIAVVGAGAAVVLNADKTSFVSARIGLAAVAPTPLFAEETSALLAGKEVSDEAINTAAEAAKAIARPISDMRGTAEQRTHLVGVLTRRALNGAIQRVKES
;
A
#
# COMPACT_ATOMS: atom_id res chain seq x y z
N MET A 1 8.32 17.28 23.36
CA MET A 1 6.95 16.93 22.94
C MET A 1 6.00 17.81 23.73
N ARG A 2 5.07 18.51 23.05
CA ARG A 2 4.01 19.27 23.73
C ARG A 2 2.93 18.29 24.24
N ALA A 3 2.20 18.68 25.28
CA ALA A 3 1.05 17.92 25.75
C ALA A 3 -0.04 17.90 24.69
N PHE A 4 -0.75 16.81 24.59
CA PHE A 4 -1.93 16.61 23.75
C PHE A 4 -2.90 15.66 24.48
N ASP A 5 -4.16 15.77 24.15
CA ASP A 5 -5.18 14.85 24.64
C ASP A 5 -5.19 13.54 23.84
N TYR A 6 -5.54 12.44 24.50
CA TYR A 6 -5.67 11.13 23.93
C TYR A 6 -7.06 10.57 24.24
N ILE A 7 -7.82 10.23 23.18
CA ILE A 7 -9.19 9.68 23.32
C ILE A 7 -9.29 8.38 22.52
N PRO A 8 -9.57 7.25 23.18
CA PRO A 8 -9.85 5.98 22.50
C PRO A 8 -11.31 5.95 22.04
N ALA A 9 -11.56 6.28 20.77
CA ALA A 9 -12.88 6.20 20.16
C ALA A 9 -13.36 4.74 20.05
N LYS A 10 -14.66 4.53 20.28
CA LYS A 10 -15.28 3.18 20.25
C LYS A 10 -16.14 2.96 19.01
N THR A 11 -16.51 4.04 18.33
CA THR A 11 -17.31 3.98 17.10
C THR A 11 -16.72 4.88 16.01
N VAL A 12 -17.08 4.60 14.78
CA VAL A 12 -16.73 5.45 13.62
C VAL A 12 -17.26 6.87 13.80
N ASP A 13 -18.52 7.02 14.25
CA ASP A 13 -19.16 8.31 14.44
C ASP A 13 -18.47 9.16 15.51
N GLU A 14 -18.05 8.53 16.63
CA GLU A 14 -17.29 9.21 17.68
C GLU A 14 -15.94 9.74 17.12
N ALA A 15 -15.21 8.92 16.37
CA ALA A 15 -13.95 9.32 15.77
C ALA A 15 -14.15 10.48 14.77
N VAL A 16 -15.18 10.41 13.91
CA VAL A 16 -15.55 11.46 12.96
C VAL A 16 -15.88 12.76 13.69
N ALA A 17 -16.67 12.72 14.76
CA ALA A 17 -17.02 13.91 15.53
C ALA A 17 -15.78 14.59 16.13
N LEU A 18 -14.90 13.84 16.79
CA LEU A 18 -13.65 14.34 17.38
C LEU A 18 -12.70 14.94 16.34
N LEU A 19 -12.52 14.25 15.21
CA LEU A 19 -11.67 14.72 14.11
C LEU A 19 -12.25 15.96 13.44
N SER A 20 -13.58 16.05 13.30
CA SER A 20 -14.26 17.21 12.73
C SER A 20 -14.14 18.44 13.61
N GLU A 21 -14.30 18.28 14.92
CA GLU A 21 -14.18 19.38 15.90
C GLU A 21 -12.79 20.02 15.84
N LYS A 22 -11.73 19.22 15.98
CA LYS A 22 -10.35 19.69 16.07
C LYS A 22 -9.66 19.89 14.72
N GLY A 23 -10.17 19.29 13.64
CA GLY A 23 -9.62 19.43 12.30
C GLY A 23 -8.15 19.06 12.21
N GLU A 24 -7.31 19.95 11.71
CA GLU A 24 -5.88 19.68 11.54
C GLU A 24 -5.10 19.49 12.86
N GLN A 25 -5.66 19.89 13.98
CA GLN A 25 -5.06 19.70 15.29
C GLN A 25 -5.35 18.31 15.89
N ALA A 26 -6.21 17.51 15.24
CA ALA A 26 -6.43 16.11 15.59
C ALA A 26 -5.87 15.17 14.53
N ARG A 27 -5.48 13.97 14.94
CA ARG A 27 -5.12 12.87 14.02
C ARG A 27 -5.61 11.53 14.54
N PRO A 28 -6.08 10.65 13.65
CA PRO A 28 -6.35 9.26 13.99
C PRO A 28 -5.03 8.56 14.32
N LEU A 29 -5.04 7.74 15.36
CA LEU A 29 -3.91 6.94 15.81
C LEU A 29 -4.26 5.44 15.63
N SER A 30 -3.56 4.79 14.71
CA SER A 30 -3.49 3.34 14.60
C SER A 30 -2.22 2.83 15.32
N GLY A 31 -1.24 2.29 14.61
CA GLY A 31 0.00 1.80 15.19
C GLY A 31 0.90 2.86 15.83
N GLY A 32 0.86 4.09 15.34
CA GLY A 32 1.61 5.23 15.87
C GLY A 32 3.10 5.24 15.52
N THR A 33 3.57 4.30 14.71
CA THR A 33 5.01 4.14 14.39
C THR A 33 5.62 5.33 13.65
N ASP A 34 4.81 6.10 12.93
CA ASP A 34 5.20 7.37 12.31
C ASP A 34 4.69 8.58 13.11
N LEU A 35 3.39 8.60 13.45
CA LEU A 35 2.74 9.76 14.06
C LEU A 35 3.37 10.15 15.40
N ILE A 36 3.64 9.18 16.29
CA ILE A 36 4.25 9.45 17.59
C ILE A 36 5.68 10.00 17.43
N VAL A 37 6.42 9.50 16.45
CA VAL A 37 7.77 10.00 16.13
C VAL A 37 7.69 11.45 15.63
N MET A 38 6.77 11.77 14.72
CA MET A 38 6.59 13.13 14.21
C MET A 38 6.24 14.11 15.32
N VAL A 39 5.38 13.73 16.26
CA VAL A 39 5.00 14.59 17.40
C VAL A 39 6.16 14.74 18.39
N ARG A 40 6.88 13.66 18.67
CA ARG A 40 8.07 13.69 19.56
C ARG A 40 9.17 14.60 19.02
N GLU A 41 9.38 14.60 17.72
CA GLU A 41 10.39 15.41 17.03
C GLU A 41 9.90 16.83 16.70
N ASN A 42 8.70 17.23 17.15
CA ASN A 42 8.06 18.52 16.86
C ASN A 42 7.86 18.81 15.37
N ARG A 43 7.88 17.77 14.51
CA ARG A 43 7.54 17.88 13.08
C ARG A 43 6.03 18.05 12.88
N ARG A 44 5.23 17.65 13.86
CA ARG A 44 3.78 17.85 13.89
C ARG A 44 3.35 18.24 15.32
N GLN A 45 2.51 19.26 15.40
CA GLN A 45 1.88 19.69 16.66
C GLN A 45 0.41 19.27 16.61
N LEU A 46 -0.05 18.61 17.67
CA LEU A 46 -1.43 18.15 17.81
C LEU A 46 -1.98 18.60 19.15
N GLU A 47 -3.30 18.80 19.21
CA GLU A 47 -4.05 18.94 20.44
C GLU A 47 -4.70 17.61 20.85
N LEU A 48 -5.04 16.75 19.86
CA LEU A 48 -5.77 15.51 20.08
C LEU A 48 -5.21 14.37 19.23
N MET A 49 -5.00 13.21 19.86
CA MET A 49 -4.87 11.91 19.19
C MET A 49 -6.13 11.10 19.41
N VAL A 50 -6.83 10.76 18.34
CA VAL A 50 -8.01 9.90 18.36
C VAL A 50 -7.56 8.47 18.07
N ASP A 51 -7.52 7.64 19.12
CA ASP A 51 -7.17 6.24 18.94
C ASP A 51 -8.32 5.47 18.30
N VAL A 52 -8.08 4.88 17.14
CA VAL A 52 -9.09 4.17 16.35
C VAL A 52 -8.98 2.64 16.48
N LYS A 53 -8.08 2.12 17.30
CA LYS A 53 -7.83 0.68 17.43
C LYS A 53 -8.95 -0.10 18.15
N ASP A 54 -9.82 0.59 18.84
CA ASP A 54 -10.96 -0.04 19.53
C ASP A 54 -12.27 0.00 18.71
N ILE A 55 -12.22 0.61 17.51
CA ILE A 55 -13.35 0.65 16.59
C ILE A 55 -13.42 -0.69 15.84
N PRO A 56 -14.53 -1.45 15.89
CA PRO A 56 -14.62 -2.77 15.26
C PRO A 56 -14.30 -2.74 13.76
N GLU A 57 -14.81 -1.75 13.03
CA GLU A 57 -14.66 -1.62 11.58
C GLU A 57 -13.21 -1.39 11.15
N THR A 58 -12.38 -0.75 12.00
CA THR A 58 -10.95 -0.56 11.71
C THR A 58 -10.09 -1.79 12.04
N ASN A 59 -10.67 -2.79 12.69
CA ASN A 59 -9.99 -4.03 13.10
C ASN A 59 -10.52 -5.26 12.37
N VAL A 60 -11.46 -5.10 11.45
CA VAL A 60 -11.96 -6.23 10.67
C VAL A 60 -10.81 -6.86 9.86
N LEU A 61 -10.73 -8.18 9.89
CA LEU A 61 -9.82 -8.98 9.07
C LEU A 61 -10.63 -10.20 8.64
N SER A 62 -11.25 -10.11 7.47
CA SER A 62 -12.09 -11.18 6.96
C SER A 62 -11.84 -11.41 5.48
N TYR A 63 -11.57 -12.66 5.15
CA TYR A 63 -11.34 -13.11 3.78
C TYR A 63 -12.30 -14.25 3.42
N ALA A 64 -12.87 -14.19 2.21
CA ALA A 64 -13.55 -15.30 1.61
C ALA A 64 -13.28 -15.31 0.09
N PRO A 65 -13.06 -16.50 -0.52
CA PRO A 65 -12.69 -16.59 -1.94
C PRO A 65 -13.65 -15.89 -2.91
N GLY A 66 -14.95 -15.84 -2.59
CA GLY A 66 -15.96 -15.22 -3.46
C GLY A 66 -16.17 -13.71 -3.24
N THR A 67 -15.70 -13.14 -2.13
CA THR A 67 -15.93 -11.72 -1.78
C THR A 67 -14.63 -10.92 -1.61
N GLY A 68 -13.50 -11.59 -1.55
CA GLY A 68 -12.21 -10.97 -1.34
C GLY A 68 -11.87 -10.69 0.12
N LEU A 69 -10.99 -9.73 0.35
CA LEU A 69 -10.49 -9.36 1.68
C LEU A 69 -11.05 -8.00 2.11
N ASN A 70 -11.69 -7.98 3.29
CA ASN A 70 -11.96 -6.75 4.01
C ASN A 70 -10.92 -6.59 5.12
N LEU A 71 -10.07 -5.56 4.98
CA LEU A 71 -8.92 -5.29 5.83
C LEU A 71 -9.09 -3.96 6.55
N GLY A 72 -9.33 -3.99 7.86
CA GLY A 72 -9.43 -2.81 8.69
C GLY A 72 -8.12 -2.02 8.73
N ALA A 73 -8.24 -0.69 8.67
CA ALA A 73 -7.08 0.21 8.57
C ALA A 73 -6.14 0.15 9.78
N ALA A 74 -6.64 -0.28 10.95
CA ALA A 74 -5.85 -0.41 12.17
C ALA A 74 -5.31 -1.82 12.43
N VAL A 75 -5.63 -2.80 11.59
CA VAL A 75 -5.11 -4.18 11.72
C VAL A 75 -3.58 -4.17 11.63
N PRO A 76 -2.86 -4.64 12.66
CA PRO A 76 -1.40 -4.71 12.62
C PRO A 76 -0.91 -5.67 11.55
N CYS A 77 0.21 -5.32 10.89
CA CYS A 77 0.79 -6.11 9.80
C CYS A 77 1.00 -7.58 10.18
N TYR A 78 1.41 -7.87 11.43
CA TYR A 78 1.65 -9.25 11.86
C TYR A 78 0.39 -10.13 11.79
N LYS A 79 -0.80 -9.57 12.01
CA LYS A 79 -2.07 -10.31 11.89
C LYS A 79 -2.39 -10.64 10.43
N VAL A 80 -2.05 -9.74 9.51
CA VAL A 80 -2.29 -9.95 8.08
C VAL A 80 -1.48 -11.12 7.56
N TYR A 81 -0.19 -11.18 7.89
CA TYR A 81 0.67 -12.27 7.42
C TYR A 81 0.68 -13.53 8.33
N ALA A 82 -0.09 -13.51 9.42
CA ALA A 82 -0.34 -14.72 10.23
C ALA A 82 -1.56 -15.52 9.73
N ASP A 83 -2.33 -15.01 8.79
CA ASP A 83 -3.46 -15.70 8.20
C ASP A 83 -3.05 -16.41 6.90
N ASP A 84 -3.06 -17.73 6.92
CA ASP A 84 -2.59 -18.56 5.79
C ASP A 84 -3.45 -18.37 4.54
N ALA A 85 -4.74 -18.14 4.67
CA ALA A 85 -5.64 -17.93 3.53
C ALA A 85 -5.36 -16.58 2.85
N ILE A 86 -5.11 -15.53 3.63
CA ILE A 86 -4.70 -14.22 3.11
C ILE A 86 -3.30 -14.32 2.47
N CYS A 87 -2.38 -15.06 3.10
CA CYS A 87 -1.04 -15.30 2.52
C CYS A 87 -1.11 -15.97 1.16
N ALA A 88 -1.98 -16.95 1.00
CA ALA A 88 -2.16 -17.65 -0.28
C ALA A 88 -2.82 -16.75 -1.34
N ALA A 89 -3.86 -16.00 -0.97
CA ALA A 89 -4.64 -15.20 -1.91
C ALA A 89 -3.93 -13.90 -2.35
N TYR A 90 -3.16 -13.26 -1.45
CA TYR A 90 -2.56 -11.93 -1.69
C TYR A 90 -1.05 -11.90 -1.38
N PRO A 91 -0.24 -12.79 -1.97
CA PRO A 91 1.16 -12.93 -1.59
C PRO A 91 1.98 -11.65 -1.77
N GLY A 92 1.69 -10.81 -2.77
CA GLY A 92 2.37 -9.53 -2.95
C GLY A 92 2.10 -8.51 -1.83
N LEU A 93 0.91 -8.52 -1.21
CA LEU A 93 0.63 -7.73 -0.03
C LEU A 93 1.44 -8.22 1.17
N ILE A 94 1.58 -9.54 1.30
CA ILE A 94 2.36 -10.16 2.36
C ILE A 94 3.86 -9.87 2.21
N ASP A 95 4.40 -9.91 0.98
CA ASP A 95 5.78 -9.50 0.71
C ASP A 95 6.07 -8.11 1.28
N ALA A 96 5.14 -7.16 1.08
CA ALA A 96 5.28 -5.79 1.57
C ALA A 96 5.08 -5.68 3.09
N ALA A 97 4.04 -6.33 3.63
CA ALA A 97 3.71 -6.25 5.05
C ALA A 97 4.84 -6.78 5.95
N LYS A 98 5.56 -7.82 5.50
CA LYS A 98 6.68 -8.46 6.20
C LYS A 98 7.96 -7.61 6.25
N ILE A 99 8.08 -6.58 5.43
CA ILE A 99 9.30 -5.76 5.33
C ILE A 99 9.13 -4.33 5.85
N ILE A 100 7.94 -3.97 6.37
CA ILE A 100 7.74 -2.67 7.02
C ILE A 100 8.55 -2.61 8.30
N GLY A 101 9.56 -1.72 8.34
CA GLY A 101 10.44 -1.60 9.48
C GLY A 101 11.11 -2.93 9.83
N GLY A 102 10.94 -3.38 11.06
CA GLY A 102 11.34 -4.71 11.55
C GLY A 102 10.19 -5.34 12.32
N THR A 103 10.35 -6.57 12.81
CA THR A 103 9.28 -7.34 13.50
C THR A 103 8.66 -6.60 14.68
N ALA A 104 9.45 -5.84 15.44
CA ALA A 104 8.97 -5.01 16.56
C ALA A 104 8.02 -3.87 16.06
N ILE A 105 8.25 -3.35 14.86
CA ILE A 105 7.40 -2.31 14.25
C ILE A 105 6.10 -2.94 13.73
N GLN A 106 6.17 -4.11 13.11
CA GLN A 106 5.05 -4.83 12.49
C GLN A 106 3.97 -5.26 13.51
N GLY A 107 4.34 -5.38 14.79
CA GLY A 107 3.38 -5.58 15.89
C GLY A 107 2.43 -4.40 16.10
N ARG A 108 2.75 -3.23 15.57
CA ARG A 108 1.98 -1.98 15.70
C ARG A 108 1.59 -1.38 14.35
N ALA A 109 2.53 -1.32 13.41
CA ALA A 109 2.30 -0.76 12.08
C ALA A 109 1.15 -1.49 11.37
N SER A 110 0.31 -0.72 10.68
CA SER A 110 -0.81 -1.23 9.89
C SER A 110 -0.69 -0.79 8.44
N VAL A 111 -1.33 -1.54 7.54
CA VAL A 111 -1.42 -1.21 6.11
C VAL A 111 -2.11 0.15 5.93
N GLY A 112 -3.19 0.42 6.70
CA GLY A 112 -3.88 1.71 6.67
C GLY A 112 -3.01 2.86 7.16
N GLY A 113 -2.24 2.67 8.24
CA GLY A 113 -1.30 3.68 8.72
C GLY A 113 -0.20 3.99 7.70
N ASN A 114 0.33 2.97 7.03
CA ASN A 114 1.33 3.12 5.96
C ASN A 114 0.78 3.92 4.77
N LEU A 115 -0.46 3.65 4.34
CA LEU A 115 -1.11 4.43 3.29
C LEU A 115 -1.36 5.88 3.73
N CYS A 116 -1.93 6.11 4.94
CA CYS A 116 -2.26 7.44 5.44
C CYS A 116 -1.02 8.32 5.73
N ASN A 117 0.14 7.71 5.96
CA ASN A 117 1.41 8.43 6.04
C ASN A 117 1.81 9.04 4.69
N ALA A 118 1.26 8.54 3.59
CA ALA A 118 1.42 9.01 2.22
C ALA A 118 2.88 9.25 1.82
N SER A 119 3.78 8.39 2.29
CA SER A 119 5.18 8.41 1.85
C SER A 119 5.26 7.89 0.41
N PRO A 120 5.97 8.57 -0.50
CA PRO A 120 6.23 8.04 -1.83
C PRO A 120 6.90 6.66 -1.82
N ALA A 121 7.63 6.35 -0.75
CA ALA A 121 8.37 5.10 -0.55
C ALA A 121 7.61 4.06 0.31
N ALA A 122 6.30 4.25 0.53
CA ALA A 122 5.49 3.32 1.31
C ALA A 122 5.37 1.96 0.62
N ASP A 123 5.79 0.91 1.30
CA ASP A 123 5.92 -0.43 0.72
C ASP A 123 4.59 -1.10 0.38
N THR A 124 3.52 -0.85 1.17
CA THR A 124 2.23 -1.53 0.95
C THR A 124 1.38 -0.91 -0.14
N ILE A 125 1.69 0.31 -0.60
CA ILE A 125 0.86 1.00 -1.60
C ILE A 125 0.95 0.34 -2.98
N PRO A 126 2.12 -0.01 -3.56
CA PRO A 126 2.16 -0.71 -4.84
C PRO A 126 1.39 -2.04 -4.86
N PRO A 127 1.52 -2.93 -3.85
CA PRO A 127 0.65 -4.12 -3.78
C PRO A 127 -0.84 -3.79 -3.74
N LEU A 128 -1.26 -2.80 -2.94
CA LEU A 128 -2.67 -2.39 -2.90
C LEU A 128 -3.17 -1.88 -4.25
N ILE A 129 -2.34 -1.13 -4.98
CA ILE A 129 -2.67 -0.64 -6.33
C ILE A 129 -2.87 -1.81 -7.30
N VAL A 130 -1.95 -2.77 -7.32
CA VAL A 130 -2.04 -3.89 -8.27
C VAL A 130 -3.12 -4.90 -7.91
N LEU A 131 -3.52 -4.95 -6.65
CA LEU A 131 -4.64 -5.75 -6.13
C LEU A 131 -6.00 -5.01 -6.20
N GLU A 132 -6.06 -3.83 -6.83
CA GLU A 132 -7.28 -3.04 -7.01
C GLU A 132 -8.01 -2.67 -5.71
N ALA A 133 -7.24 -2.46 -4.65
CA ALA A 133 -7.81 -2.14 -3.35
C ALA A 133 -8.58 -0.82 -3.37
N ILE A 134 -9.73 -0.81 -2.70
CA ILE A 134 -10.60 0.34 -2.51
C ILE A 134 -10.51 0.78 -1.05
N CYS A 135 -10.21 2.04 -0.82
CA CYS A 135 -10.26 2.68 0.50
C CYS A 135 -11.70 2.97 0.89
N VAL A 136 -12.13 2.55 2.06
CA VAL A 136 -13.39 2.94 2.70
C VAL A 136 -13.10 4.05 3.69
N ILE A 137 -13.60 5.24 3.41
CA ILE A 137 -13.36 6.47 4.18
C ILE A 137 -14.65 6.87 4.87
N ALA A 138 -14.61 7.14 6.17
CA ALA A 138 -15.73 7.73 6.91
C ALA A 138 -15.44 9.20 7.22
N GLY A 139 -16.49 10.01 7.21
CA GLY A 139 -16.44 11.44 7.50
C GLY A 139 -17.81 12.03 7.85
N PRO A 140 -17.88 13.35 8.07
CA PRO A 140 -19.11 14.03 8.47
C PRO A 140 -20.30 13.84 7.51
N ASN A 141 -20.00 13.56 6.24
CA ASN A 141 -21.00 13.38 5.19
C ASN A 141 -21.33 11.90 4.91
N GLY A 142 -20.94 10.99 5.81
CA GLY A 142 -21.10 9.55 5.66
C GLY A 142 -19.85 8.87 5.17
N THR A 143 -20.03 7.73 4.48
CA THR A 143 -18.94 6.90 3.98
C THR A 143 -18.78 7.06 2.48
N ARG A 144 -17.52 7.12 2.00
CA ARG A 144 -17.20 7.14 0.57
C ARG A 144 -16.07 6.16 0.26
N GLU A 145 -15.98 5.78 -1.00
CA GLU A 145 -14.96 4.85 -1.50
C GLU A 145 -14.02 5.55 -2.48
N VAL A 146 -12.72 5.25 -2.38
CA VAL A 146 -11.69 5.79 -3.26
C VAL A 146 -10.71 4.68 -3.64
N PRO A 147 -10.41 4.46 -4.93
CA PRO A 147 -9.34 3.56 -5.34
C PRO A 147 -8.01 3.96 -4.73
N VAL A 148 -7.22 2.98 -4.25
CA VAL A 148 -5.95 3.27 -3.55
C VAL A 148 -5.00 4.12 -4.40
N HIS A 149 -4.93 3.91 -5.72
CA HIS A 149 -4.05 4.67 -6.60
C HIS A 149 -4.40 6.17 -6.68
N GLN A 150 -5.60 6.57 -6.24
CA GLN A 150 -6.07 7.95 -6.17
C GLN A 150 -5.96 8.55 -4.77
N PHE A 151 -5.61 7.77 -3.75
CA PHE A 151 -5.66 8.19 -2.36
C PHE A 151 -4.56 9.20 -2.00
N CYS A 152 -3.32 9.00 -2.46
CA CYS A 152 -2.20 9.91 -2.21
C CYS A 152 -2.16 11.05 -3.22
N THR A 153 -2.15 12.30 -2.75
CA THR A 153 -2.13 13.50 -3.61
C THR A 153 -0.78 14.22 -3.63
N GLY A 154 0.17 13.75 -2.81
CA GLY A 154 1.54 14.25 -2.72
C GLY A 154 2.24 13.67 -1.50
N PRO A 155 3.53 13.97 -1.30
CA PRO A 155 4.26 13.49 -0.13
C PRO A 155 3.60 13.98 1.17
N GLY A 156 3.17 13.04 2.02
CA GLY A 156 2.46 13.32 3.27
C GLY A 156 1.06 13.91 3.09
N ARG A 157 0.47 13.84 1.89
CA ARG A 157 -0.86 14.37 1.58
C ARG A 157 -1.76 13.32 0.96
N THR A 158 -3.02 13.32 1.36
CA THR A 158 -4.05 12.38 0.94
C THR A 158 -5.31 13.12 0.49
N VAL A 159 -6.27 12.38 -0.05
CA VAL A 159 -7.62 12.89 -0.41
C VAL A 159 -8.54 13.08 0.80
N LEU A 160 -8.09 12.75 2.02
CA LEU A 160 -8.90 12.89 3.23
C LEU A 160 -9.19 14.35 3.51
N GLU A 161 -10.47 14.65 3.71
CA GLU A 161 -10.99 15.94 4.09
C GLU A 161 -11.08 16.09 5.62
N ARG A 162 -11.47 17.29 6.08
CA ARG A 162 -11.64 17.57 7.51
C ARG A 162 -12.66 16.61 8.13
N GLY A 163 -12.27 15.92 9.18
CA GLY A 163 -13.11 14.96 9.90
C GLY A 163 -13.13 13.56 9.26
N GLU A 164 -12.50 13.38 8.10
CA GLU A 164 -12.41 12.07 7.47
C GLU A 164 -11.25 11.24 8.00
N PHE A 165 -11.45 9.92 8.02
CA PHE A 165 -10.38 8.96 8.25
C PHE A 165 -10.63 7.65 7.49
N LEU A 166 -9.55 6.93 7.24
CA LEU A 166 -9.58 5.62 6.59
C LEU A 166 -10.06 4.55 7.60
N VAL A 167 -11.13 3.86 7.26
CA VAL A 167 -11.73 2.80 8.09
C VAL A 167 -11.21 1.43 7.70
N SER A 168 -11.23 1.09 6.41
CA SER A 168 -10.83 -0.23 5.91
C SER A 168 -10.48 -0.20 4.42
N PHE A 169 -10.01 -1.35 3.93
CA PHE A 169 -9.85 -1.65 2.50
C PHE A 169 -10.79 -2.77 2.10
N LYS A 170 -11.34 -2.65 0.90
CA LYS A 170 -11.95 -3.76 0.16
C LYS A 170 -10.97 -4.17 -0.93
N ILE A 171 -10.53 -5.42 -0.93
CA ILE A 171 -9.63 -5.97 -1.94
C ILE A 171 -10.41 -7.08 -2.66
N PRO A 172 -10.56 -7.00 -4.00
CA PRO A 172 -11.29 -8.00 -4.77
C PRO A 172 -10.77 -9.43 -4.54
N PRO A 173 -11.60 -10.45 -4.74
CA PRO A 173 -11.15 -11.84 -4.68
C PRO A 173 -10.05 -12.09 -5.72
N ALA A 174 -9.06 -12.93 -5.35
CA ALA A 174 -8.05 -13.37 -6.30
C ALA A 174 -8.70 -14.16 -7.44
N GLU A 175 -8.33 -13.84 -8.68
CA GLU A 175 -8.80 -14.54 -9.85
C GLU A 175 -8.10 -15.89 -10.01
N GLU A 176 -8.70 -16.80 -10.73
CA GLU A 176 -8.07 -18.06 -11.13
C GLU A 176 -6.81 -17.79 -11.99
N ASN A 177 -5.76 -18.55 -11.80
CA ASN A 177 -4.46 -18.36 -12.46
C ASN A 177 -3.89 -16.94 -12.28
N SER A 178 -4.15 -16.33 -11.12
CA SER A 178 -3.58 -15.05 -10.76
C SER A 178 -2.59 -15.15 -9.62
N SER A 179 -1.66 -14.22 -9.57
CA SER A 179 -0.80 -13.99 -8.40
C SER A 179 -0.21 -12.60 -8.43
N SER A 180 0.37 -12.21 -7.30
CA SER A 180 1.06 -10.93 -7.14
C SER A 180 2.43 -11.09 -6.48
N TYR A 181 3.30 -10.13 -6.71
CA TYR A 181 4.64 -10.08 -6.15
C TYR A 181 5.05 -8.65 -5.85
N TYR A 182 5.75 -8.42 -4.74
CA TYR A 182 6.33 -7.13 -4.41
C TYR A 182 7.79 -7.28 -4.01
N LEU A 183 8.62 -6.34 -4.45
CA LEU A 183 9.99 -6.22 -3.99
C LEU A 183 10.45 -4.76 -4.00
N ARG A 184 11.47 -4.47 -3.19
CA ARG A 184 12.10 -3.16 -3.15
C ARG A 184 13.62 -3.28 -3.20
N PHE A 185 14.27 -2.21 -3.64
CA PHE A 185 15.69 -2.02 -3.46
C PHE A 185 15.95 -1.09 -2.27
N ILE A 186 16.81 -1.52 -1.37
CA ILE A 186 17.27 -0.77 -0.19
C ILE A 186 18.80 -0.94 -0.04
N PRO A 187 19.52 0.07 0.51
CA PRO A 187 20.97 -0.03 0.75
C PRO A 187 21.35 -0.98 1.89
N ARG A 188 20.46 -1.18 2.86
CA ARG A 188 20.64 -2.07 4.03
C ARG A 188 19.61 -3.18 3.99
N ASN A 189 19.83 -4.25 4.77
CA ASN A 189 18.93 -5.41 4.75
C ASN A 189 17.55 -5.12 5.37
N GLU A 190 17.50 -4.32 6.45
CA GLU A 190 16.27 -4.06 7.20
C GLU A 190 16.16 -2.59 7.61
N MET A 191 14.94 -2.19 7.99
CA MET A 191 14.63 -0.88 8.57
C MET A 191 15.14 0.30 7.72
N ASP A 192 15.03 0.18 6.40
CA ASP A 192 15.43 1.22 5.47
C ASP A 192 14.28 1.65 4.57
N ILE A 193 14.40 2.86 4.03
CA ILE A 193 13.42 3.43 3.10
C ILE A 193 13.72 2.92 1.69
N ALA A 194 12.68 2.49 0.99
CA ALA A 194 12.83 2.05 -0.39
C ALA A 194 13.45 3.12 -1.28
N VAL A 195 14.50 2.75 -2.01
CA VAL A 195 15.05 3.55 -3.11
C VAL A 195 14.15 3.44 -4.33
N VAL A 196 13.68 2.23 -4.62
CA VAL A 196 12.64 1.90 -5.60
C VAL A 196 11.86 0.70 -5.07
N GLY A 197 10.55 0.71 -5.21
CA GLY A 197 9.67 -0.44 -4.99
C GLY A 197 8.85 -0.74 -6.24
N ALA A 198 8.62 -2.01 -6.53
CA ALA A 198 7.78 -2.46 -7.64
C ALA A 198 6.87 -3.61 -7.20
N GLY A 199 5.58 -3.46 -7.43
CA GLY A 199 4.57 -4.48 -7.29
C GLY A 199 4.03 -4.87 -8.67
N ALA A 200 3.75 -6.16 -8.86
CA ALA A 200 3.06 -6.66 -10.04
C ALA A 200 1.98 -7.66 -9.63
N ALA A 201 0.86 -7.61 -10.32
CA ALA A 201 -0.15 -8.67 -10.32
C ALA A 201 -0.37 -9.11 -11.75
N VAL A 202 -0.55 -10.41 -11.96
CA VAL A 202 -0.82 -11.00 -13.28
C VAL A 202 -1.98 -11.97 -13.19
N VAL A 203 -2.76 -12.02 -14.24
CA VAL A 203 -3.75 -13.07 -14.51
C VAL A 203 -3.33 -13.75 -15.81
N LEU A 204 -3.14 -15.06 -15.80
CA LEU A 204 -2.74 -15.82 -16.97
C LEU A 204 -3.94 -16.64 -17.50
N ASN A 205 -3.86 -17.00 -18.77
CA ASN A 205 -4.83 -17.91 -19.39
C ASN A 205 -4.75 -19.33 -18.76
N ALA A 206 -5.68 -20.20 -19.11
CA ALA A 206 -5.77 -21.55 -18.55
C ALA A 206 -4.48 -22.36 -18.74
N ASP A 207 -3.78 -22.20 -19.86
CA ASP A 207 -2.52 -22.88 -20.16
C ASP A 207 -1.28 -22.18 -19.53
N LYS A 208 -1.49 -21.06 -18.83
CA LYS A 208 -0.44 -20.24 -18.21
C LYS A 208 0.63 -19.74 -19.20
N THR A 209 0.27 -19.57 -20.47
CA THR A 209 1.18 -19.18 -21.57
C THR A 209 1.03 -17.73 -22.02
N SER A 210 -0.08 -17.06 -21.71
CA SER A 210 -0.33 -15.68 -22.08
C SER A 210 -1.00 -14.89 -20.97
N PHE A 211 -0.78 -13.58 -20.97
CA PHE A 211 -1.41 -12.65 -20.03
C PHE A 211 -2.88 -12.41 -20.42
N VAL A 212 -3.81 -12.66 -19.52
CA VAL A 212 -5.17 -12.13 -19.60
C VAL A 212 -5.13 -10.65 -19.18
N SER A 213 -4.48 -10.37 -18.06
CA SER A 213 -4.24 -9.01 -17.58
C SER A 213 -2.95 -8.93 -16.75
N ALA A 214 -2.43 -7.73 -16.59
CA ALA A 214 -1.34 -7.44 -15.68
C ALA A 214 -1.54 -6.04 -15.08
N ARG A 215 -1.02 -5.82 -13.89
CA ARG A 215 -1.01 -4.53 -13.20
C ARG A 215 0.35 -4.30 -12.60
N ILE A 216 0.88 -3.07 -12.72
CA ILE A 216 2.20 -2.69 -12.23
C ILE A 216 2.06 -1.45 -11.37
N GLY A 217 2.55 -1.52 -10.13
CA GLY A 217 2.60 -0.42 -9.17
C GLY A 217 4.04 -0.09 -8.78
N LEU A 218 4.38 1.19 -8.68
CA LEU A 218 5.73 1.65 -8.39
C LEU A 218 5.74 2.56 -7.16
N ALA A 219 6.79 2.45 -6.33
CA ALA A 219 7.02 3.34 -5.19
C ALA A 219 8.41 3.98 -5.25
N ALA A 220 8.55 5.13 -4.57
CA ALA A 220 9.77 5.92 -4.42
C ALA A 220 10.33 6.53 -5.74
N VAL A 221 9.53 6.60 -6.79
CA VAL A 221 9.97 7.06 -8.12
C VAL A 221 9.14 8.21 -8.71
N ALA A 222 8.27 8.78 -7.89
CA ALA A 222 7.47 9.98 -8.19
C ALA A 222 7.02 10.62 -6.86
N PRO A 223 6.36 11.80 -6.87
CA PRO A 223 5.81 12.40 -5.64
C PRO A 223 4.76 11.55 -4.92
N THR A 224 4.10 10.64 -5.64
CA THR A 224 3.17 9.63 -5.11
C THR A 224 3.52 8.26 -5.70
N PRO A 225 3.13 7.15 -5.04
CA PRO A 225 3.17 5.84 -5.68
C PRO A 225 2.36 5.83 -6.97
N LEU A 226 2.87 5.15 -8.00
CA LEU A 226 2.30 5.17 -9.35
C LEU A 226 1.56 3.87 -9.67
N PHE A 227 0.41 3.99 -10.30
CA PHE A 227 -0.16 2.91 -11.11
C PHE A 227 0.30 3.09 -12.55
N ALA A 228 1.06 2.13 -13.08
CA ALA A 228 1.57 2.15 -14.44
C ALA A 228 0.51 1.58 -15.41
N GLU A 229 -0.63 2.25 -15.55
CA GLU A 229 -1.82 1.75 -16.24
C GLU A 229 -1.53 1.42 -17.72
N GLU A 230 -1.00 2.38 -18.48
CA GLU A 230 -0.66 2.18 -19.90
C GLU A 230 0.39 1.08 -20.08
N THR A 231 1.38 1.03 -19.18
CA THR A 231 2.40 -0.03 -19.17
C THR A 231 1.79 -1.39 -18.91
N SER A 232 0.86 -1.46 -17.98
CA SER A 232 0.13 -2.69 -17.63
C SER A 232 -0.69 -3.22 -18.82
N ALA A 233 -1.33 -2.32 -19.54
CA ALA A 233 -2.13 -2.65 -20.73
C ALA A 233 -1.31 -3.27 -21.88
N LEU A 234 0.01 -2.98 -21.96
CA LEU A 234 0.89 -3.56 -22.97
C LEU A 234 1.03 -5.08 -22.88
N LEU A 235 0.76 -5.67 -21.72
CA LEU A 235 0.88 -7.11 -21.49
C LEU A 235 -0.39 -7.88 -21.84
N ALA A 236 -1.56 -7.24 -21.81
CA ALA A 236 -2.83 -7.91 -22.06
C ALA A 236 -2.85 -8.60 -23.45
N GLY A 237 -3.17 -9.89 -23.47
CA GLY A 237 -3.20 -10.73 -24.67
C GLY A 237 -1.83 -11.12 -25.22
N LYS A 238 -0.72 -10.72 -24.60
CA LYS A 238 0.63 -11.10 -25.04
C LYS A 238 1.02 -12.47 -24.48
N GLU A 239 1.87 -13.17 -25.24
CA GLU A 239 2.54 -14.37 -24.73
C GLU A 239 3.47 -14.02 -23.57
N VAL A 240 3.57 -14.90 -22.58
CA VAL A 240 4.51 -14.78 -21.47
C VAL A 240 5.92 -15.03 -22.00
N SER A 241 6.62 -13.94 -22.29
CA SER A 241 7.97 -13.97 -22.89
C SER A 241 8.87 -12.88 -22.27
N ASP A 242 10.16 -13.09 -22.34
CA ASP A 242 11.15 -12.08 -21.91
C ASP A 242 10.99 -10.78 -22.71
N GLU A 243 10.59 -10.84 -23.96
CA GLU A 243 10.38 -9.66 -24.81
C GLU A 243 9.20 -8.83 -24.31
N ALA A 244 8.05 -9.44 -24.01
CA ALA A 244 6.88 -8.76 -23.47
C ALA A 244 7.19 -8.12 -22.11
N ILE A 245 7.86 -8.87 -21.21
CA ILE A 245 8.26 -8.40 -19.88
C ILE A 245 9.27 -7.23 -19.98
N ASN A 246 10.25 -7.32 -20.87
CA ASN A 246 11.22 -6.25 -21.09
C ASN A 246 10.56 -4.98 -21.66
N THR A 247 9.62 -5.13 -22.58
CA THR A 247 8.84 -4.01 -23.13
C THR A 247 8.07 -3.28 -22.03
N ALA A 248 7.37 -4.00 -21.17
CA ALA A 248 6.68 -3.42 -20.02
C ALA A 248 7.67 -2.76 -19.03
N ALA A 249 8.81 -3.37 -18.77
CA ALA A 249 9.84 -2.81 -17.89
C ALA A 249 10.42 -1.50 -18.41
N GLU A 250 10.69 -1.39 -19.70
CA GLU A 250 11.16 -0.14 -20.33
C GLU A 250 10.06 0.94 -20.32
N ALA A 251 8.80 0.57 -20.57
CA ALA A 251 7.68 1.51 -20.45
C ALA A 251 7.49 2.01 -19.01
N ALA A 252 7.68 1.15 -18.00
CA ALA A 252 7.65 1.55 -16.60
C ALA A 252 8.74 2.58 -16.24
N LYS A 253 9.93 2.48 -16.82
CA LYS A 253 10.99 3.49 -16.66
C LYS A 253 10.59 4.85 -17.21
N ALA A 254 9.84 4.88 -18.31
CA ALA A 254 9.47 6.13 -18.98
C ALA A 254 8.51 7.00 -18.15
N ILE A 255 7.71 6.42 -17.27
CA ILE A 255 6.78 7.15 -16.40
C ILE A 255 7.41 7.61 -15.08
N ALA A 256 8.56 7.06 -14.70
CA ALA A 256 9.25 7.42 -13.46
C ALA A 256 9.78 8.86 -13.49
N ARG A 257 9.64 9.58 -12.37
CA ARG A 257 10.12 10.95 -12.15
C ARG A 257 10.77 11.05 -10.76
N PRO A 258 11.81 10.25 -10.50
CA PRO A 258 12.43 10.19 -9.19
C PRO A 258 13.27 11.43 -8.88
N ILE A 259 13.45 11.70 -7.59
CA ILE A 259 14.44 12.66 -7.10
C ILE A 259 15.82 12.01 -6.98
N SER A 260 16.87 12.84 -6.94
CA SER A 260 18.19 12.45 -6.43
C SER A 260 18.31 12.86 -4.97
N ASP A 261 18.74 11.94 -4.12
CA ASP A 261 18.99 12.18 -2.69
C ASP A 261 20.18 11.33 -2.20
N MET A 262 20.43 11.33 -0.89
CA MET A 262 21.52 10.55 -0.29
C MET A 262 21.41 9.02 -0.50
N ARG A 263 20.26 8.49 -0.95
CA ARG A 263 20.02 7.06 -1.18
C ARG A 263 20.27 6.62 -2.59
N GLY A 264 20.21 7.55 -3.54
CA GLY A 264 20.44 7.25 -4.94
C GLY A 264 20.11 8.40 -5.87
N THR A 265 20.71 8.38 -7.06
CA THR A 265 20.44 9.36 -8.11
C THR A 265 19.14 9.05 -8.84
N ALA A 266 18.56 10.06 -9.49
CA ALA A 266 17.38 9.88 -10.35
C ALA A 266 17.64 8.86 -11.46
N GLU A 267 18.82 8.89 -12.05
CA GLU A 267 19.25 7.93 -13.09
C GLU A 267 19.28 6.49 -12.55
N GLN A 268 19.93 6.28 -11.40
CA GLN A 268 19.96 4.96 -10.76
C GLN A 268 18.56 4.46 -10.42
N ARG A 269 17.69 5.31 -9.87
CA ARG A 269 16.31 4.95 -9.56
C ARG A 269 15.54 4.56 -10.82
N THR A 270 15.67 5.33 -11.90
CA THR A 270 15.04 5.01 -13.19
C THR A 270 15.53 3.67 -13.75
N HIS A 271 16.85 3.39 -13.67
CA HIS A 271 17.38 2.09 -14.04
C HIS A 271 16.76 0.96 -13.20
N LEU A 272 16.71 1.13 -11.89
CA LEU A 272 16.14 0.14 -10.96
C LEU A 272 14.66 -0.11 -11.18
N VAL A 273 13.87 0.87 -11.65
CA VAL A 273 12.47 0.65 -12.04
C VAL A 273 12.37 -0.50 -13.04
N GLY A 274 13.15 -0.48 -14.13
CA GLY A 274 13.14 -1.54 -15.13
C GLY A 274 13.55 -2.89 -14.55
N VAL A 275 14.60 -2.91 -13.71
CA VAL A 275 15.09 -4.15 -13.07
C VAL A 275 14.03 -4.74 -12.16
N LEU A 276 13.42 -3.92 -11.26
CA LEU A 276 12.45 -4.40 -10.29
C LEU A 276 11.11 -4.75 -10.94
N THR A 277 10.67 -4.02 -11.96
CA THR A 277 9.46 -4.36 -12.71
C THR A 277 9.57 -5.75 -13.35
N ARG A 278 10.70 -6.05 -14.02
CA ARG A 278 10.95 -7.40 -14.55
C ARG A 278 10.90 -8.48 -13.47
N ARG A 279 11.57 -8.23 -12.35
CA ARG A 279 11.61 -9.19 -11.24
C ARG A 279 10.23 -9.39 -10.61
N ALA A 280 9.43 -8.32 -10.46
CA ALA A 280 8.08 -8.40 -9.93
C ALA A 280 7.16 -9.19 -10.85
N LEU A 281 7.19 -8.92 -12.16
CA LEU A 281 6.42 -9.68 -13.15
C LEU A 281 6.83 -11.16 -13.16
N ASN A 282 8.12 -11.45 -13.24
CA ASN A 282 8.62 -12.83 -13.20
C ASN A 282 8.24 -13.55 -11.91
N GLY A 283 8.33 -12.88 -10.75
CA GLY A 283 7.94 -13.45 -9.47
C GLY A 283 6.44 -13.76 -9.40
N ALA A 284 5.58 -12.87 -9.92
CA ALA A 284 4.15 -13.10 -10.00
C ALA A 284 3.80 -14.26 -10.94
N ILE A 285 4.42 -14.31 -12.14
CA ILE A 285 4.25 -15.39 -13.12
C ILE A 285 4.68 -16.74 -12.52
N GLN A 286 5.84 -16.77 -11.86
CA GLN A 286 6.35 -18.00 -11.24
C GLN A 286 5.36 -18.53 -10.20
N ARG A 287 4.81 -17.68 -9.33
CA ARG A 287 3.79 -18.06 -8.36
C ARG A 287 2.54 -18.65 -9.01
N VAL A 288 2.08 -18.08 -10.14
CA VAL A 288 0.95 -18.66 -10.91
C VAL A 288 1.30 -20.04 -11.45
N LYS A 289 2.54 -20.25 -11.90
CA LYS A 289 2.95 -21.55 -12.46
C LYS A 289 3.15 -22.64 -11.41
N GLU A 290 3.45 -22.25 -10.16
CA GLU A 290 3.66 -23.14 -9.02
C GLU A 290 2.37 -23.49 -8.26
N SER A 291 1.29 -22.71 -8.43
CA SER A 291 -0.05 -22.96 -7.89
C SER A 291 -0.85 -23.87 -8.85
#